data_bc141076e43224b45d54dd706b3e2e37
#
_entry.id   bc141076e43224b45d54dd706b3e2e37
#
_cell.length_a   1.000
_cell.length_b   1.000
_cell.length_c   1.000
_cell.angle_alpha   90.00
_cell.angle_beta   90.00
_cell.angle_gamma   90.00
#
_symmetry.space_group_name_H-M   'P 1'
#
loop_
_entity.id
_entity.type
_entity.pdbx_description
1 polymer ?
#
loop_
_entity_poly.entity_id
_entity_poly.type
_entity_poly.pdbx_seq_one_letter_code
_entity_poly.pdbx_strand_id
1 'polypeptide(L)'
;MPQTITTGYKALVEAAEKEIETIPTAEAIKLAGRDDTVLVDIRDIRELERDGKVPGAFHCPRGMLEFWIDPNGSYFKPVFGEDKKFVFFCAGGLRSALAAQTAKRMGLKPVAHIAGGFGGWKKAGGPTEPGTK
;
A
#
# COMPACT_ATOMS: atom_id res chain seq x y z
N MET A 1 -21.63 -26.44 -13.26
CA MET A 1 -22.23 -25.09 -13.23
C MET A 1 -21.17 -24.03 -12.99
N PRO A 2 -21.15 -22.95 -13.76
CA PRO A 2 -20.24 -21.85 -13.47
C PRO A 2 -20.55 -21.21 -12.12
N GLN A 3 -19.54 -20.63 -11.52
CA GLN A 3 -19.73 -19.88 -10.28
C GLN A 3 -20.48 -18.58 -10.56
N THR A 4 -21.29 -18.15 -9.61
CA THR A 4 -21.93 -16.84 -9.67
C THR A 4 -21.28 -15.96 -8.62
N ILE A 5 -20.49 -14.98 -9.09
CA ILE A 5 -19.83 -14.03 -8.17
C ILE A 5 -20.82 -12.92 -7.87
N THR A 6 -21.16 -12.77 -6.58
CA THR A 6 -22.17 -11.80 -6.14
C THR A 6 -21.60 -10.46 -5.77
N THR A 7 -20.29 -10.40 -5.46
CA THR A 7 -19.62 -9.15 -5.10
C THR A 7 -18.33 -9.04 -5.90
N GLY A 8 -18.26 -8.06 -6.79
CA GLY A 8 -17.08 -7.87 -7.63
C GLY A 8 -16.01 -7.04 -6.94
N TYR A 9 -14.82 -7.00 -7.53
CA TYR A 9 -13.70 -6.29 -6.92
C TYR A 9 -13.97 -4.79 -6.79
N LYS A 10 -14.70 -4.20 -7.72
CA LYS A 10 -15.02 -2.76 -7.65
C LYS A 10 -15.82 -2.43 -6.39
N ALA A 11 -16.80 -3.26 -6.07
CA ALA A 11 -17.60 -3.08 -4.86
C ALA A 11 -16.74 -3.25 -3.61
N LEU A 12 -15.81 -4.20 -3.62
CA LEU A 12 -14.89 -4.40 -2.49
C LEU A 12 -13.98 -3.19 -2.30
N VAL A 13 -13.45 -2.63 -3.39
CA VAL A 13 -12.58 -1.46 -3.33
C VAL A 13 -13.36 -0.25 -2.83
N GLU A 14 -14.57 -0.02 -3.33
CA GLU A 14 -15.41 1.09 -2.88
C GLU A 14 -15.72 0.98 -1.39
N ALA A 15 -16.03 -0.21 -0.92
CA ALA A 15 -16.29 -0.43 0.51
C ALA A 15 -15.04 -0.15 1.34
N ALA A 16 -13.88 -0.60 0.84
CA ALA A 16 -12.61 -0.36 1.53
C ALA A 16 -12.32 1.13 1.63
N GLU A 17 -12.52 1.87 0.55
CA GLU A 17 -12.24 3.30 0.53
C GLU A 17 -13.13 4.12 1.46
N LYS A 18 -14.29 3.58 1.82
CA LYS A 18 -15.15 4.22 2.83
C LYS A 18 -14.61 4.05 4.24
N GLU A 19 -13.76 3.07 4.48
CA GLU A 19 -13.22 2.76 5.80
C GLU A 19 -11.85 3.36 6.05
N ILE A 20 -11.15 3.78 4.99
CA ILE A 20 -9.78 4.26 5.10
C ILE A 20 -9.64 5.61 4.41
N GLU A 21 -8.54 6.31 4.72
CA GLU A 21 -8.21 7.56 4.06
C GLU A 21 -7.63 7.28 2.68
N THR A 22 -8.08 8.04 1.67
CA THR A 22 -7.48 8.01 0.33
C THR A 22 -6.74 9.33 0.13
N ILE A 23 -5.43 9.24 -0.12
CA ILE A 23 -4.59 10.43 -0.26
C ILE A 23 -4.40 10.71 -1.75
N PRO A 24 -4.72 11.92 -2.21
CA PRO A 24 -4.46 12.30 -3.61
C PRO A 24 -2.96 12.25 -3.90
N THR A 25 -2.62 11.95 -5.14
CA THR A 25 -1.22 11.79 -5.56
C THR A 25 -0.34 12.98 -5.15
N ALA A 26 -0.80 14.21 -5.40
CA ALA A 26 -0.01 15.41 -5.09
C ALA A 26 0.29 15.52 -3.59
N GLU A 27 -0.66 15.15 -2.75
CA GLU A 27 -0.45 15.16 -1.30
C GLU A 27 0.47 14.03 -0.86
N ALA A 28 0.35 12.87 -1.51
CA ALA A 28 1.18 11.72 -1.18
C ALA A 28 2.66 11.98 -1.46
N ILE A 29 2.96 12.70 -2.55
CA ILE A 29 4.34 13.02 -2.90
C ILE A 29 5.02 13.82 -1.79
N LYS A 30 4.27 14.66 -1.10
CA LYS A 30 4.79 15.46 0.01
C LYS A 30 5.16 14.60 1.23
N LEU A 31 4.71 13.36 1.27
CA LEU A 31 5.01 12.46 2.39
C LEU A 31 6.34 11.74 2.21
N ALA A 32 6.93 11.79 1.02
CA ALA A 32 8.19 11.10 0.76
C ALA A 32 9.29 11.66 1.68
N GLY A 33 9.98 10.77 2.37
CA GLY A 33 11.09 11.15 3.25
C GLY A 33 10.68 11.67 4.63
N ARG A 34 9.39 11.73 4.96
CA ARG A 34 8.97 12.17 6.28
C ARG A 34 9.19 11.06 7.31
N ASP A 35 9.69 11.46 8.48
CA ASP A 35 9.99 10.51 9.56
C ASP A 35 8.73 9.93 10.21
N ASP A 36 7.59 10.62 10.11
CA ASP A 36 6.34 10.21 10.74
C ASP A 36 5.46 9.34 9.85
N THR A 37 5.96 8.99 8.67
CA THR A 37 5.17 8.27 7.66
C THR A 37 6.00 7.14 7.06
N VAL A 38 5.37 5.99 6.90
CA VAL A 38 5.95 4.85 6.18
C VAL A 38 5.13 4.65 4.92
N LEU A 39 5.75 4.82 3.75
CA LEU A 39 5.13 4.47 2.48
C LEU A 39 5.37 2.98 2.26
N VAL A 40 4.31 2.23 2.06
CA VAL A 40 4.38 0.76 1.92
C VAL A 40 3.95 0.37 0.52
N ASP A 41 4.91 -0.15 -0.24
CA ASP A 41 4.69 -0.63 -1.61
C ASP A 41 4.27 -2.09 -1.53
N ILE A 42 3.05 -2.40 -1.95
CA ILE A 42 2.52 -3.78 -1.86
C ILE A 42 2.55 -4.52 -3.19
N ARG A 43 3.25 -3.97 -4.19
CA ARG A 43 3.34 -4.61 -5.50
C ARG A 43 4.21 -5.87 -5.44
N ASP A 44 4.10 -6.69 -6.48
CA ASP A 44 4.99 -7.82 -6.68
C ASP A 44 6.40 -7.29 -6.97
N ILE A 45 7.42 -7.98 -6.49
CA ILE A 45 8.82 -7.53 -6.66
C ILE A 45 9.17 -7.30 -8.13
N ARG A 46 8.59 -8.06 -9.04
CA ARG A 46 8.86 -7.90 -10.48
C ARG A 46 8.35 -6.57 -11.01
N GLU A 47 7.30 -6.02 -10.40
CA GLU A 47 6.81 -4.69 -10.79
C GLU A 47 7.81 -3.60 -10.40
N LEU A 48 8.44 -3.73 -9.22
CA LEU A 48 9.48 -2.80 -8.80
C LEU A 48 10.68 -2.87 -9.73
N GLU A 49 11.08 -4.08 -10.09
CA GLU A 49 12.23 -4.28 -10.98
C GLU A 49 11.98 -3.72 -12.36
N ARG A 50 10.77 -3.88 -12.87
CA ARG A 50 10.42 -3.44 -14.22
C ARG A 50 10.12 -1.94 -14.28
N ASP A 51 9.38 -1.42 -13.32
CA ASP A 51 8.81 -0.07 -13.40
C ASP A 51 9.49 0.95 -12.50
N GLY A 52 10.37 0.50 -11.60
CA GLY A 52 11.01 1.39 -10.62
C GLY A 52 10.26 1.41 -9.31
N LYS A 53 10.77 2.19 -8.37
CA LYS A 53 10.22 2.25 -7.02
C LYS A 53 10.32 3.65 -6.44
N VAL A 54 9.61 3.89 -5.34
CA VAL A 54 9.69 5.14 -4.58
C VAL A 54 10.86 5.02 -3.60
N PRO A 55 11.81 5.99 -3.61
CA PRO A 55 12.92 5.94 -2.67
C PRO A 55 12.43 5.93 -1.22
N GLY A 56 12.99 5.04 -0.41
CA GLY A 56 12.66 4.95 1.01
C GLY A 56 11.38 4.22 1.33
N ALA A 57 10.59 3.81 0.36
CA ALA A 57 9.38 3.05 0.62
C ALA A 57 9.74 1.64 1.09
N PHE A 58 8.94 1.13 2.02
CA PHE A 58 9.10 -0.24 2.50
C PHE A 58 8.31 -1.18 1.60
N HIS A 59 8.97 -2.21 1.09
CA HIS A 59 8.31 -3.19 0.22
C HIS A 59 7.72 -4.31 1.06
N CYS A 60 6.39 -4.45 0.97
CA CYS A 60 5.66 -5.53 1.62
C CYS A 60 4.71 -6.14 0.59
N PRO A 61 5.11 -7.22 -0.10
CA PRO A 61 4.23 -7.83 -1.09
C PRO A 61 2.87 -8.15 -0.47
N ARG A 62 1.80 -7.90 -1.21
CA ARG A 62 0.44 -8.07 -0.67
C ARG A 62 0.23 -9.42 0.01
N GLY A 63 0.82 -10.49 -0.55
CA GLY A 63 0.66 -11.83 -0.01
C GLY A 63 1.28 -12.03 1.37
N MET A 64 2.15 -11.13 1.81
CA MET A 64 2.81 -11.23 3.13
C MET A 64 2.25 -10.26 4.15
N LEU A 65 1.33 -9.40 3.76
CA LEU A 65 0.90 -8.28 4.60
C LEU A 65 0.45 -8.70 5.99
N GLU A 66 -0.51 -9.62 6.06
CA GLU A 66 -1.06 -10.04 7.35
C GLU A 66 0.01 -10.68 8.24
N PHE A 67 0.89 -11.44 7.61
CA PHE A 67 1.95 -12.14 8.35
C PHE A 67 3.00 -11.18 8.88
N TRP A 68 3.29 -10.13 8.15
CA TRP A 68 4.32 -9.16 8.53
C TRP A 68 3.82 -8.14 9.56
N ILE A 69 2.51 -7.90 9.62
CA ILE A 69 1.92 -6.95 10.57
C ILE A 69 1.74 -7.57 11.96
N ASP A 70 1.51 -8.88 12.05
CA ASP A 70 1.14 -9.53 13.31
C ASP A 70 2.35 -9.72 14.22
N PRO A 71 2.42 -8.99 15.36
CA PRO A 71 3.58 -9.09 16.26
C PRO A 71 3.65 -10.41 17.01
N ASN A 72 2.58 -11.19 17.01
CA ASN A 72 2.56 -12.49 17.67
C ASN A 72 2.95 -13.63 16.74
N GLY A 73 3.12 -13.35 15.45
CA GLY A 73 3.53 -14.34 14.48
C GLY A 73 5.04 -14.35 14.30
N SER A 74 5.55 -15.40 13.67
CA SER A 74 7.00 -15.57 13.47
C SER A 74 7.55 -14.73 12.30
N TYR A 75 6.68 -14.09 11.52
CA TYR A 75 7.10 -13.32 10.34
C TYR A 75 7.02 -11.81 10.53
N PHE A 76 6.76 -11.36 11.75
CA PHE A 76 6.59 -9.94 12.04
C PHE A 76 7.77 -9.10 11.57
N LYS A 77 7.47 -7.97 10.91
CA LYS A 77 8.47 -6.98 10.53
C LYS A 77 8.37 -5.77 11.46
N PRO A 78 9.45 -5.42 12.16
CA PRO A 78 9.41 -4.38 13.20
C PRO A 78 8.89 -3.02 12.74
N VAL A 79 9.01 -2.67 11.45
CA VAL A 79 8.51 -1.40 10.94
C VAL A 79 7.02 -1.23 11.24
N PHE A 80 6.25 -2.32 11.25
CA PHE A 80 4.82 -2.26 11.51
C PHE A 80 4.47 -2.04 12.98
N GLY A 81 5.48 -2.08 13.86
CA GLY A 81 5.29 -1.75 15.28
C GLY A 81 5.62 -0.30 15.61
N GLU A 82 6.06 0.49 14.63
CA GLU A 82 6.44 1.88 14.88
C GLU A 82 5.20 2.77 14.94
N ASP A 83 5.28 3.83 15.74
CA ASP A 83 4.19 4.78 15.90
C ASP A 83 4.23 5.79 14.77
N LYS A 84 3.79 5.36 13.59
CA LYS A 84 3.82 6.17 12.37
C LYS A 84 2.54 5.96 11.58
N LYS A 85 2.30 6.84 10.61
CA LYS A 85 1.21 6.66 9.66
C LYS A 85 1.70 5.76 8.53
N PHE A 86 0.92 4.73 8.23
CA PHE A 86 1.25 3.78 7.16
C PHE A 86 0.40 4.08 5.94
N VAL A 87 1.06 4.35 4.83
CA VAL A 87 0.40 4.74 3.58
C VAL A 87 0.73 3.69 2.53
N PHE A 88 -0.28 2.93 2.15
CA PHE A 88 -0.11 1.81 1.21
C PHE A 88 -0.30 2.27 -0.22
N PHE A 89 0.46 1.70 -1.15
CA PHE A 89 0.23 1.96 -2.55
C PHE A 89 0.57 0.73 -3.40
N CYS A 90 -0.04 0.69 -4.58
CA CYS A 90 0.21 -0.35 -5.57
C CYS A 90 0.41 0.34 -6.91
N ALA A 91 0.17 -0.34 -8.03
CA ALA A 91 0.39 0.27 -9.34
C ALA A 91 -0.67 1.32 -9.69
N GLY A 92 -1.95 1.02 -9.43
CA GLY A 92 -3.06 1.89 -9.84
C GLY A 92 -4.06 2.27 -8.76
N GLY A 93 -3.89 1.77 -7.54
CA GLY A 93 -4.75 2.17 -6.43
C GLY A 93 -5.84 1.18 -6.04
N LEU A 94 -5.93 0.02 -6.67
CA LEU A 94 -6.97 -0.95 -6.34
C LEU A 94 -6.54 -1.87 -5.20
N ARG A 95 -5.41 -2.55 -5.37
CA ARG A 95 -4.91 -3.49 -4.36
C ARG A 95 -4.62 -2.79 -3.04
N SER A 96 -4.14 -1.54 -3.11
CA SER A 96 -3.77 -0.80 -1.91
C SER A 96 -4.98 -0.42 -1.06
N ALA A 97 -6.14 -0.18 -1.66
CA ALA A 97 -7.34 0.08 -0.89
C ALA A 97 -7.70 -1.14 -0.03
N LEU A 98 -7.66 -2.32 -0.63
CA LEU A 98 -7.94 -3.56 0.10
C LEU A 98 -6.88 -3.86 1.16
N ALA A 99 -5.62 -3.57 0.85
CA ALA A 99 -4.52 -3.77 1.80
C ALA A 99 -4.67 -2.86 3.01
N ALA A 100 -4.94 -1.58 2.79
CA ALA A 100 -5.12 -0.63 3.89
C ALA A 100 -6.31 -1.00 4.76
N GLN A 101 -7.41 -1.46 4.16
CA GLN A 101 -8.56 -1.93 4.91
C GLN A 101 -8.20 -3.11 5.80
N THR A 102 -7.48 -4.09 5.25
CA THR A 102 -7.05 -5.27 6.01
C THR A 102 -6.15 -4.85 7.17
N ALA A 103 -5.18 -3.98 6.90
CA ALA A 103 -4.26 -3.50 7.94
C ALA A 103 -5.03 -2.81 9.07
N LYS A 104 -6.00 -1.97 8.72
CA LYS A 104 -6.83 -1.29 9.71
C LYS A 104 -7.62 -2.27 10.56
N ARG A 105 -8.20 -3.30 9.92
CA ARG A 105 -8.95 -4.33 10.63
C ARG A 105 -8.07 -5.12 11.60
N MET A 106 -6.79 -5.21 11.31
CA MET A 106 -5.84 -5.86 12.22
C MET A 106 -5.43 -4.94 13.37
N GLY A 107 -5.77 -3.66 13.31
CA GLY A 107 -5.45 -2.70 14.36
C GLY A 107 -4.34 -1.72 14.03
N LEU A 108 -3.72 -1.83 12.85
CA LEU A 108 -2.70 -0.87 12.43
C LEU A 108 -3.37 0.48 12.17
N LYS A 109 -2.85 1.56 12.75
CA LYS A 109 -3.43 2.88 12.59
C LYS A 109 -2.41 3.97 12.93
N PRO A 110 -2.50 5.15 12.27
CA PRO A 110 -3.42 5.45 11.16
C PRO A 110 -2.94 4.83 9.86
N VAL A 111 -3.87 4.50 8.99
CA VAL A 111 -3.57 3.96 7.67
C VAL A 111 -4.26 4.76 6.58
N ALA A 112 -3.67 4.74 5.39
CA ALA A 112 -4.23 5.36 4.21
C ALA A 112 -3.72 4.63 2.97
N HIS A 113 -4.27 4.95 1.80
CA HIS A 113 -3.66 4.50 0.57
C HIS A 113 -3.61 5.66 -0.43
N ILE A 114 -2.76 5.53 -1.46
CA ILE A 114 -2.54 6.58 -2.44
C ILE A 114 -3.43 6.35 -3.65
N ALA A 115 -4.25 7.35 -3.98
CA ALA A 115 -5.03 7.32 -5.21
C ALA A 115 -4.07 7.32 -6.41
N GLY A 116 -4.37 6.49 -7.41
CA GLY A 116 -3.57 6.41 -8.62
C GLY A 116 -2.27 5.62 -8.49
N GLY A 117 -1.87 5.26 -7.29
CA GLY A 117 -0.72 4.39 -7.04
C GLY A 117 0.60 4.90 -7.62
N PHE A 118 1.51 3.96 -7.88
CA PHE A 118 2.84 4.28 -8.41
C PHE A 118 2.76 4.92 -9.79
N GLY A 119 1.81 4.47 -10.62
CA GLY A 119 1.61 5.07 -11.95
C GLY A 119 1.30 6.55 -11.87
N GLY A 120 0.37 6.92 -10.99
CA GLY A 120 0.02 8.32 -10.77
C GLY A 120 1.16 9.12 -10.16
N TRP A 121 1.87 8.52 -9.20
CA TRP A 121 3.04 9.11 -8.56
C TRP A 121 4.10 9.49 -9.59
N LYS A 122 4.45 8.53 -10.44
CA LYS A 122 5.47 8.72 -11.47
C LYS A 122 5.04 9.79 -12.49
N LYS A 123 3.78 9.72 -12.90
CA LYS A 123 3.23 10.68 -13.89
C LYS A 123 3.20 12.09 -13.33
N ALA A 124 2.98 12.25 -12.03
CA ALA A 124 2.95 13.57 -11.38
C ALA A 124 4.35 14.10 -11.03
N GLY A 125 5.40 13.36 -11.37
CA GLY A 125 6.77 13.81 -11.13
C GLY A 125 7.30 13.50 -9.74
N GLY A 126 6.65 12.61 -9.00
CA GLY A 126 7.17 12.19 -7.70
C GLY A 126 8.52 11.49 -7.84
N PRO A 127 9.35 11.51 -6.80
CA PRO A 127 10.68 10.89 -6.87
C PRO A 127 10.59 9.39 -7.08
N THR A 128 11.41 8.88 -7.98
CA THR A 128 11.50 7.45 -8.25
C THR A 128 12.96 7.05 -8.45
N GLU A 129 13.23 5.78 -8.32
CA GLU A 129 14.56 5.23 -8.59
C GLU A 129 14.39 3.86 -9.22
N PRO A 130 15.43 3.35 -9.92
CA PRO A 130 15.34 2.01 -10.51
C PRO A 130 15.09 0.97 -9.44
N GLY A 131 14.30 -0.03 -9.77
CA GLY A 131 14.14 -1.18 -8.91
C GLY A 131 15.42 -2.01 -8.89
N THR A 132 15.70 -2.64 -7.75
CA THR A 132 16.86 -3.50 -7.63
C THR A 132 16.43 -4.96 -7.78
N LYS A 133 17.32 -5.73 -8.32
CA LYS A 133 17.10 -7.17 -8.46
C LYS A 133 17.49 -7.88 -7.18
#